data_fe1455608373743dc5689414da7789ce
#
_entry.id   fe1455608373743dc5689414da7789ce
#
_cell.length_a   1.000
_cell.length_b   1.000
_cell.length_c   1.000
_cell.angle_alpha   90.00
_cell.angle_beta   90.00
_cell.angle_gamma   90.00
#
_symmetry.space_group_name_H-M   'P 1'
#
loop_
_entity.id
_entity.type
_entity.pdbx_description
1 polymer ?
#
loop_
_entity_poly.entity_id
_entity_poly.type
_entity_poly.pdbx_seq_one_letter_code
_entity_poly.pdbx_strand_id
1 'polypeptide(L)'
;MVVQVKFSITAIVLLGVGLPASAVNAQDLSEEVVELRQMIVEMRENYEHRISDLEQRLDNAERDARGARRDASEAFELAEQTAIEQSSGSSAPNTFNPSIGSVLTGGFADVGPGWQEIPGFQPSGEIGTGGSGFSVGEVEMNIKANVDARYFGNVTFALAEEDGEVAVEFEEAWFQTTALPLGLSVTGGRFFSATGYLNSFHFHADDFVDRPLPYQAFLGGRYAVDGVQARWVAPTSILVEVGTELDWGGGFPATANNETSPGAWTLFTKFGGDIGDSHSWQLGLSHVSADAKERAGSETDPATFTGDSDLTALDVVWRWAPQGNPTVRNLKLQGEFFRRDEDGTFDDLTYDGEQTGWYLQGVWQFAQLWRVGLRHDVVDSDNGSSVDGTQLEDPGRSSRRSSLMLDWSPSEFSRLRLQYTNDQVLPRSEDQWYLQYIMSIGAHGAHQF
;
A
#
# COMPACT_ATOMS: atom_id res chain seq x y z
N MET A 1 35.36 19.34 2.28
CA MET A 1 35.62 18.96 3.69
C MET A 1 36.40 17.65 3.64
N VAL A 2 37.71 17.71 3.89
CA VAL A 2 38.64 16.60 3.70
C VAL A 2 38.56 15.70 4.95
N VAL A 3 38.13 14.45 4.76
CA VAL A 3 38.15 13.43 5.80
C VAL A 3 39.50 12.72 5.76
N GLN A 4 40.34 12.93 6.75
CA GLN A 4 41.57 12.17 6.97
C GLN A 4 41.22 10.85 7.66
N VAL A 5 41.46 9.74 6.96
CA VAL A 5 41.42 8.38 7.54
C VAL A 5 42.80 8.08 8.13
N LYS A 6 42.87 7.97 9.47
CA LYS A 6 44.05 7.50 10.20
C LYS A 6 44.08 5.98 10.21
N PHE A 7 45.10 5.37 9.60
CA PHE A 7 45.42 3.96 9.79
C PHE A 7 46.21 3.77 11.09
N SER A 8 45.68 2.99 12.02
CA SER A 8 46.41 2.51 13.20
C SER A 8 47.09 1.20 12.85
N ILE A 9 48.43 1.22 12.94
CA ILE A 9 49.25 0.00 12.83
C ILE A 9 49.32 -0.62 14.23
N THR A 10 48.74 -1.83 14.38
CA THR A 10 48.86 -2.64 15.60
C THR A 10 50.07 -3.54 15.45
N ALA A 11 51.05 -3.32 16.30
CA ALA A 11 52.23 -4.15 16.38
C ALA A 11 51.91 -5.51 17.05
N ILE A 12 52.14 -6.59 16.34
CA ILE A 12 52.10 -7.96 16.92
C ILE A 12 53.50 -8.32 17.47
N VAL A 13 53.52 -8.55 18.76
CA VAL A 13 54.72 -9.08 19.46
C VAL A 13 54.77 -10.59 19.26
N LEU A 14 55.77 -11.08 18.57
CA LEU A 14 56.06 -12.52 18.41
C LEU A 14 56.82 -13.01 19.62
N LEU A 15 56.24 -13.96 20.37
CA LEU A 15 56.90 -14.79 21.38
C LEU A 15 57.74 -15.86 20.65
N GLY A 16 59.04 -15.93 20.97
CA GLY A 16 59.99 -16.85 20.41
C GLY A 16 59.76 -18.29 20.87
N VAL A 17 59.71 -19.19 19.89
CA VAL A 17 60.00 -20.61 20.09
C VAL A 17 61.21 -20.95 19.23
N GLY A 18 62.30 -21.38 19.89
CA GLY A 18 63.55 -21.72 19.20
C GLY A 18 63.43 -23.00 18.38
N LEU A 19 63.82 -22.90 17.12
CA LEU A 19 64.12 -23.98 16.21
C LEU A 19 65.53 -23.76 15.60
N PRO A 20 66.25 -24.83 15.24
CA PRO A 20 67.65 -24.72 14.88
C PRO A 20 67.89 -23.93 13.61
N ALA A 21 68.92 -23.13 13.62
CA ALA A 21 69.39 -22.36 12.48
C ALA A 21 69.86 -23.28 11.35
N SER A 22 68.99 -23.44 10.34
CA SER A 22 69.40 -23.83 8.98
C SER A 22 69.92 -22.58 8.32
N ALA A 23 71.17 -22.63 7.84
CA ALA A 23 71.80 -21.56 7.12
C ALA A 23 70.97 -21.22 5.86
N VAL A 24 70.13 -20.19 5.91
CA VAL A 24 69.48 -19.63 4.74
C VAL A 24 70.56 -18.91 3.94
N ASN A 25 70.79 -19.39 2.71
CA ASN A 25 71.82 -18.88 1.82
C ASN A 25 71.47 -17.43 1.45
N ALA A 26 72.36 -16.48 1.61
CA ALA A 26 72.16 -15.04 1.32
C ALA A 26 71.79 -14.76 -0.12
N GLN A 27 71.95 -15.73 -1.02
CA GLN A 27 71.52 -15.69 -2.41
C GLN A 27 70.01 -15.92 -2.54
N ASP A 28 69.35 -16.84 -1.79
CA ASP A 28 67.89 -17.06 -1.81
C ASP A 28 67.12 -15.82 -1.33
N LEU A 29 67.61 -15.14 -0.27
CA LEU A 29 66.99 -13.90 0.21
C LEU A 29 67.07 -12.77 -0.79
N SER A 30 68.12 -12.73 -1.66
CA SER A 30 68.27 -11.67 -2.68
C SER A 30 67.33 -11.92 -3.85
N GLU A 31 67.05 -13.17 -4.23
CA GLU A 31 66.06 -13.52 -5.25
C GLU A 31 64.62 -13.26 -4.79
N GLU A 32 64.25 -13.63 -3.58
CA GLU A 32 62.94 -13.34 -3.01
C GLU A 32 62.66 -11.82 -2.90
N VAL A 33 63.62 -11.03 -2.52
CA VAL A 33 63.52 -9.56 -2.49
C VAL A 33 63.34 -8.96 -3.88
N VAL A 34 64.00 -9.52 -4.91
CA VAL A 34 63.83 -9.09 -6.30
C VAL A 34 62.43 -9.46 -6.79
N GLU A 35 61.94 -10.66 -6.49
CA GLU A 35 60.61 -11.13 -6.88
C GLU A 35 59.51 -10.32 -6.21
N LEU A 36 59.64 -10.01 -4.90
CA LEU A 36 58.73 -9.14 -4.18
C LEU A 36 58.71 -7.70 -4.76
N ARG A 37 59.87 -7.17 -5.16
CA ARG A 37 59.93 -5.87 -5.82
C ARG A 37 59.21 -5.88 -7.17
N GLN A 38 59.36 -6.96 -7.93
CA GLN A 38 58.70 -7.12 -9.22
C GLN A 38 57.19 -7.24 -9.06
N MET A 39 56.71 -8.00 -8.08
CA MET A 39 55.28 -8.07 -7.72
C MET A 39 54.69 -6.72 -7.27
N ILE A 40 55.44 -5.93 -6.50
CA ILE A 40 55.02 -4.59 -6.10
C ILE A 40 54.93 -3.64 -7.30
N VAL A 41 55.83 -3.74 -8.23
CA VAL A 41 55.80 -2.92 -9.47
C VAL A 41 54.60 -3.32 -10.34
N GLU A 42 54.39 -4.61 -10.57
CA GLU A 42 53.18 -5.10 -11.30
C GLU A 42 51.88 -4.71 -10.62
N MET A 43 51.81 -4.83 -9.30
CA MET A 43 50.63 -4.42 -8.53
C MET A 43 50.39 -2.93 -8.67
N ARG A 44 51.43 -2.11 -8.61
CA ARG A 44 51.32 -0.67 -8.78
C ARG A 44 50.84 -0.28 -10.17
N GLU A 45 51.38 -0.88 -11.23
CA GLU A 45 50.94 -0.66 -12.61
C GLU A 45 49.48 -1.08 -12.81
N ASN A 46 49.08 -2.20 -12.21
CA ASN A 46 47.69 -2.66 -12.26
C ASN A 46 46.73 -1.68 -11.53
N TYR A 47 47.15 -1.16 -10.38
CA TYR A 47 46.33 -0.13 -9.67
C TYR A 47 46.30 1.20 -10.46
N GLU A 48 47.40 1.65 -11.04
CA GLU A 48 47.39 2.87 -11.86
C GLU A 48 46.50 2.71 -13.10
N HIS A 49 46.47 1.51 -13.71
CA HIS A 49 45.55 1.20 -14.81
C HIS A 49 44.10 1.20 -14.38
N ARG A 50 43.79 0.62 -13.22
CA ARG A 50 42.43 0.61 -12.68
C ARG A 50 41.94 2.00 -12.25
N ILE A 51 42.84 2.82 -11.72
CA ILE A 51 42.52 4.21 -11.37
C ILE A 51 42.18 4.99 -12.64
N SER A 52 43.02 4.88 -13.69
CA SER A 52 42.78 5.54 -14.96
C SER A 52 41.46 5.08 -15.64
N ASP A 53 41.11 3.79 -15.56
CA ASP A 53 39.83 3.27 -16.07
C ASP A 53 38.64 3.83 -15.29
N LEU A 54 38.76 3.87 -13.96
CA LEU A 54 37.70 4.43 -13.09
C LEU A 54 37.53 5.94 -13.31
N GLU A 55 38.61 6.69 -13.47
CA GLU A 55 38.55 8.13 -13.78
C GLU A 55 37.86 8.38 -15.12
N GLN A 56 38.16 7.54 -16.13
CA GLN A 56 37.54 7.63 -17.45
C GLN A 56 36.04 7.29 -17.40
N ARG A 57 35.68 6.28 -16.62
CA ARG A 57 34.27 5.92 -16.41
C ARG A 57 33.49 7.00 -15.64
N LEU A 58 34.13 7.62 -14.64
CA LEU A 58 33.55 8.74 -13.90
C LEU A 58 33.32 9.94 -14.82
N ASP A 59 34.30 10.30 -15.64
CA ASP A 59 34.18 11.42 -16.59
C ASP A 59 33.11 11.18 -17.66
N ASN A 60 32.93 9.93 -18.09
CA ASN A 60 31.81 9.54 -18.97
C ASN A 60 30.47 9.65 -18.26
N ALA A 61 30.35 9.10 -17.06
CA ALA A 61 29.11 9.18 -16.26
C ALA A 61 28.73 10.63 -15.93
N GLU A 62 29.69 11.49 -15.62
CA GLU A 62 29.42 12.91 -15.42
C GLU A 62 28.98 13.64 -16.69
N ARG A 63 29.55 13.25 -17.87
CA ARG A 63 29.09 13.80 -19.15
C ARG A 63 27.69 13.35 -19.51
N ASP A 64 27.38 12.07 -19.29
CA ASP A 64 26.03 11.52 -19.51
C ASP A 64 25.00 12.15 -18.56
N ALA A 65 25.35 12.32 -17.29
CA ALA A 65 24.48 13.00 -16.32
C ALA A 65 24.25 14.49 -16.66
N ARG A 66 25.26 15.18 -17.18
CA ARG A 66 25.10 16.57 -17.67
C ARG A 66 24.26 16.63 -18.95
N GLY A 67 24.42 15.65 -19.85
CA GLY A 67 23.56 15.49 -21.02
C GLY A 67 22.10 15.28 -20.63
N ALA A 68 21.84 14.29 -19.79
CA ALA A 68 20.50 13.98 -19.31
C ALA A 68 19.82 15.16 -18.57
N ARG A 69 20.56 15.92 -17.77
CA ARG A 69 20.06 17.15 -17.12
C ARG A 69 19.69 18.22 -18.14
N ARG A 70 20.50 18.40 -19.18
CA ARG A 70 20.19 19.37 -20.25
C ARG A 70 18.97 18.95 -21.04
N ASP A 71 18.88 17.66 -21.42
CA ASP A 71 17.75 17.12 -22.18
C ASP A 71 16.45 17.20 -21.34
N ALA A 72 16.53 16.93 -20.02
CA ALA A 72 15.40 17.13 -19.11
C ALA A 72 15.00 18.61 -18.98
N SER A 73 15.96 19.53 -18.95
CA SER A 73 15.68 20.98 -18.91
C SER A 73 15.06 21.47 -20.23
N GLU A 74 15.55 21.02 -21.37
CA GLU A 74 14.99 21.34 -22.68
C GLU A 74 13.57 20.75 -22.85
N ALA A 75 13.33 19.52 -22.36
CA ALA A 75 12.01 18.91 -22.35
C ALA A 75 11.03 19.65 -21.44
N PHE A 76 11.51 20.13 -20.28
CA PHE A 76 10.72 20.94 -19.36
C PHE A 76 10.35 22.31 -19.98
N GLU A 77 11.33 23.01 -20.57
CA GLU A 77 11.09 24.29 -21.28
C GLU A 77 10.14 24.11 -22.47
N LEU A 78 10.27 23.00 -23.22
CA LEU A 78 9.36 22.69 -24.33
C LEU A 78 7.94 22.39 -23.83
N ALA A 79 7.82 21.64 -22.72
CA ALA A 79 6.52 21.38 -22.09
C ALA A 79 5.88 22.66 -21.54
N GLU A 80 6.67 23.56 -20.94
CA GLU A 80 6.21 24.86 -20.46
C GLU A 80 5.80 25.76 -21.63
N GLN A 81 6.56 25.82 -22.74
CA GLN A 81 6.20 26.54 -23.94
C GLN A 81 4.92 25.99 -24.60
N THR A 82 4.79 24.64 -24.66
CA THR A 82 3.59 24.00 -25.21
C THR A 82 2.36 24.29 -24.32
N ALA A 83 2.53 24.30 -22.99
CA ALA A 83 1.48 24.69 -22.05
C ALA A 83 1.10 26.18 -22.22
N ILE A 84 2.07 27.05 -22.42
CA ILE A 84 1.83 28.50 -22.68
C ILE A 84 1.16 28.72 -24.06
N GLU A 85 1.58 28.00 -25.10
CA GLU A 85 0.97 28.09 -26.42
C GLU A 85 -0.46 27.54 -26.45
N GLN A 86 -0.75 26.45 -25.73
CA GLN A 86 -2.11 25.94 -25.52
C GLN A 86 -2.95 26.90 -24.68
N SER A 87 -2.37 27.63 -23.74
CA SER A 87 -3.07 28.64 -22.94
C SER A 87 -3.30 29.95 -23.69
N SER A 88 -2.49 30.26 -24.70
CA SER A 88 -2.65 31.50 -25.49
C SER A 88 -3.68 31.43 -26.64
N GLY A 89 -4.22 30.21 -26.92
CA GLY A 89 -5.25 29.99 -27.94
C GLY A 89 -6.70 30.16 -27.46
N SER A 90 -6.95 30.32 -26.15
CA SER A 90 -8.29 30.60 -25.63
C SER A 90 -8.22 31.68 -24.56
N SER A 91 -8.64 32.87 -24.92
CA SER A 91 -8.84 34.01 -24.01
C SER A 91 -10.07 33.77 -23.11
N ALA A 92 -10.00 32.80 -22.18
CA ALA A 92 -10.88 32.71 -21.05
C ALA A 92 -10.00 32.47 -19.81
N PRO A 93 -9.94 33.42 -18.84
CA PRO A 93 -9.37 33.13 -17.51
C PRO A 93 -10.32 32.15 -16.84
N ASN A 94 -9.85 30.96 -16.51
CA ASN A 94 -10.52 29.79 -15.95
C ASN A 94 -10.96 28.74 -16.99
N THR A 95 -10.01 28.22 -17.77
CA THR A 95 -10.27 26.95 -18.45
C THR A 95 -10.24 25.85 -17.39
N PHE A 96 -11.41 25.46 -16.89
CA PHE A 96 -11.60 24.28 -16.11
C PHE A 96 -11.15 23.10 -16.97
N ASN A 97 -10.04 22.49 -16.61
CA ASN A 97 -9.47 21.34 -17.31
C ASN A 97 -9.29 20.17 -16.32
N PRO A 98 -10.37 19.46 -15.96
CA PRO A 98 -10.31 18.34 -15.08
C PRO A 98 -9.62 17.15 -15.75
N SER A 99 -8.86 16.40 -14.97
CA SER A 99 -8.44 15.04 -15.32
C SER A 99 -9.64 14.12 -15.16
N ILE A 100 -10.08 13.49 -16.23
CA ILE A 100 -11.21 12.55 -16.23
C ILE A 100 -10.68 11.17 -16.64
N GLY A 101 -10.94 10.18 -15.80
CA GLY A 101 -10.60 8.79 -16.05
C GLY A 101 -11.76 7.87 -15.74
N SER A 102 -11.75 6.69 -16.33
CA SER A 102 -12.68 5.60 -15.99
C SER A 102 -11.91 4.30 -15.92
N VAL A 103 -12.29 3.45 -14.97
CA VAL A 103 -11.79 2.08 -14.83
C VAL A 103 -12.96 1.12 -14.96
N LEU A 104 -12.82 0.16 -15.86
CA LEU A 104 -13.77 -0.91 -16.06
C LEU A 104 -13.18 -2.19 -15.47
N THR A 105 -13.92 -2.84 -14.59
CA THR A 105 -13.60 -4.15 -14.07
C THR A 105 -14.66 -5.16 -14.48
N GLY A 106 -14.31 -6.44 -14.46
CA GLY A 106 -15.26 -7.51 -14.67
C GLY A 106 -14.52 -8.83 -14.80
N GLY A 107 -15.27 -9.91 -14.90
CA GLY A 107 -14.66 -11.23 -14.98
C GLY A 107 -15.60 -12.39 -14.83
N PHE A 108 -14.99 -13.54 -14.59
CA PHE A 108 -15.67 -14.78 -14.29
C PHE A 108 -15.20 -15.30 -12.93
N ALA A 109 -16.16 -15.74 -12.11
CA ALA A 109 -15.89 -16.36 -10.83
C ALA A 109 -16.56 -17.74 -10.75
N ASP A 110 -15.89 -18.68 -10.07
CA ASP A 110 -16.44 -19.94 -9.60
C ASP A 110 -16.12 -20.04 -8.11
N VAL A 111 -17.10 -19.66 -7.29
CA VAL A 111 -16.95 -19.50 -5.83
C VAL A 111 -17.77 -20.51 -5.04
N GLY A 112 -18.39 -21.49 -5.73
CA GLY A 112 -19.28 -22.46 -5.10
C GLY A 112 -20.52 -21.78 -4.49
N PRO A 113 -20.99 -22.23 -3.30
CA PRO A 113 -22.11 -21.59 -2.62
C PRO A 113 -21.79 -20.21 -2.07
N GLY A 114 -20.49 -19.87 -1.90
CA GLY A 114 -20.05 -18.61 -1.34
C GLY A 114 -20.46 -18.40 0.12
N TRP A 115 -20.20 -17.20 0.62
CA TRP A 115 -20.62 -16.74 1.94
C TRP A 115 -20.88 -15.22 1.92
N GLN A 116 -21.75 -14.76 2.80
CA GLN A 116 -22.08 -13.34 3.01
C GLN A 116 -21.88 -12.91 4.48
N GLU A 117 -21.51 -13.86 5.34
CA GLU A 117 -21.31 -13.64 6.77
C GLU A 117 -19.98 -14.25 7.21
N ILE A 118 -19.31 -13.59 8.12
CA ILE A 118 -18.10 -14.10 8.79
C ILE A 118 -18.50 -14.49 10.21
N PRO A 119 -18.43 -15.79 10.57
CA PRO A 119 -18.84 -16.24 11.90
C PRO A 119 -18.08 -15.51 13.03
N GLY A 120 -18.80 -15.03 14.03
CA GLY A 120 -18.26 -14.23 15.13
C GLY A 120 -18.06 -12.75 14.83
N PHE A 121 -18.51 -12.28 13.66
CA PHE A 121 -18.39 -10.88 13.23
C PHE A 121 -19.74 -10.37 12.73
N GLN A 122 -19.94 -9.06 12.86
CA GLN A 122 -21.07 -8.34 12.25
C GLN A 122 -20.54 -7.25 11.32
N PRO A 123 -19.97 -7.60 10.17
CA PRO A 123 -19.56 -6.63 9.18
C PRO A 123 -20.76 -6.10 8.40
N SER A 124 -20.61 -4.92 7.83
CA SER A 124 -21.53 -4.32 6.86
C SER A 124 -20.73 -3.80 5.67
N GLY A 125 -21.37 -3.56 4.54
CA GLY A 125 -20.71 -3.11 3.33
C GLY A 125 -20.46 -4.23 2.30
N GLU A 126 -19.49 -4.04 1.41
CA GLU A 126 -19.17 -4.99 0.33
C GLU A 126 -18.34 -6.17 0.84
N ILE A 127 -19.01 -7.15 1.41
CA ILE A 127 -18.40 -8.35 1.98
C ILE A 127 -18.83 -9.61 1.24
N GLY A 128 -18.08 -10.69 1.45
CA GLY A 128 -18.40 -11.99 0.90
C GLY A 128 -17.67 -12.31 -0.40
N THR A 129 -18.09 -13.42 -1.01
CA THR A 129 -17.42 -13.97 -2.19
C THR A 129 -18.05 -13.55 -3.52
N GLY A 130 -19.18 -12.86 -3.47
CA GLY A 130 -20.02 -12.64 -4.66
C GLY A 130 -20.62 -13.93 -5.21
N GLY A 131 -21.23 -13.87 -6.39
CA GLY A 131 -21.84 -14.98 -7.10
C GLY A 131 -20.91 -15.63 -8.10
N SER A 132 -21.17 -16.93 -8.42
CA SER A 132 -20.50 -17.62 -9.53
C SER A 132 -21.07 -17.17 -10.87
N GLY A 133 -20.20 -17.05 -11.89
CA GLY A 133 -20.56 -16.71 -13.25
C GLY A 133 -19.75 -15.54 -13.81
N PHE A 134 -20.20 -15.06 -14.96
CA PHE A 134 -19.63 -13.84 -15.56
C PHE A 134 -20.36 -12.62 -15.02
N SER A 135 -19.59 -11.63 -14.60
CA SER A 135 -20.11 -10.32 -14.17
C SER A 135 -19.37 -9.19 -14.88
N VAL A 136 -20.11 -8.15 -15.25
CA VAL A 136 -19.53 -6.83 -15.46
C VAL A 136 -19.38 -6.28 -14.05
N GLY A 137 -18.17 -6.15 -13.61
CA GLY A 137 -17.90 -5.56 -12.29
C GLY A 137 -18.25 -4.08 -12.25
N GLU A 138 -17.56 -3.37 -11.42
CA GLU A 138 -17.73 -1.94 -11.23
C GLU A 138 -17.12 -1.14 -12.40
N VAL A 139 -17.81 -0.08 -12.80
CA VAL A 139 -17.28 0.97 -13.68
C VAL A 139 -17.06 2.23 -12.84
N GLU A 140 -15.83 2.47 -12.45
CA GLU A 140 -15.44 3.65 -11.69
C GLU A 140 -15.18 4.84 -12.62
N MET A 141 -15.65 6.01 -12.25
CA MET A 141 -15.36 7.28 -12.93
C MET A 141 -14.76 8.28 -11.95
N ASN A 142 -13.61 8.83 -12.28
CA ASN A 142 -12.90 9.80 -11.46
C ASN A 142 -12.74 11.13 -12.18
N ILE A 143 -13.06 12.21 -11.48
CA ILE A 143 -12.91 13.62 -11.95
C ILE A 143 -12.10 14.36 -10.88
N LYS A 144 -10.92 14.85 -11.24
CA LYS A 144 -10.08 15.60 -10.32
C LYS A 144 -9.47 16.83 -10.97
N ALA A 145 -9.39 17.92 -10.21
CA ALA A 145 -8.81 19.18 -10.68
C ALA A 145 -8.32 20.04 -9.52
N ASN A 146 -7.38 20.95 -9.84
CA ASN A 146 -7.17 22.12 -8.99
C ASN A 146 -8.38 23.05 -9.14
N VAL A 147 -9.05 23.35 -8.04
CA VAL A 147 -10.13 24.36 -7.99
C VAL A 147 -9.53 25.75 -8.18
N ASP A 148 -8.43 25.99 -7.44
CA ASP A 148 -7.58 27.17 -7.55
C ASP A 148 -6.15 26.86 -7.01
N ALA A 149 -5.35 27.87 -6.74
CA ALA A 149 -4.00 27.71 -6.20
C ALA A 149 -3.95 27.17 -4.75
N ARG A 150 -5.10 27.04 -4.08
CA ARG A 150 -5.20 26.68 -2.65
C ARG A 150 -5.97 25.39 -2.41
N TYR A 151 -6.77 24.95 -3.37
CA TYR A 151 -7.66 23.81 -3.23
C TYR A 151 -7.56 22.87 -4.41
N PHE A 152 -7.53 21.58 -4.11
CA PHE A 152 -7.67 20.48 -5.05
C PHE A 152 -9.00 19.77 -4.75
N GLY A 153 -9.72 19.35 -5.78
CA GLY A 153 -10.97 18.60 -5.67
C GLY A 153 -10.92 17.27 -6.38
N ASN A 154 -11.59 16.29 -5.81
CA ASN A 154 -11.74 14.93 -6.34
C ASN A 154 -13.18 14.48 -6.19
N VAL A 155 -13.73 13.88 -7.25
CA VAL A 155 -15.00 13.16 -7.21
C VAL A 155 -14.82 11.83 -7.91
N THR A 156 -15.15 10.76 -7.21
CA THR A 156 -15.15 9.40 -7.73
C THR A 156 -16.52 8.79 -7.47
N PHE A 157 -17.12 8.22 -8.52
CA PHE A 157 -18.34 7.47 -8.40
C PHE A 157 -18.26 6.18 -9.19
N ALA A 158 -18.91 5.16 -8.66
CA ALA A 158 -19.02 3.84 -9.22
C ALA A 158 -20.40 3.62 -9.84
N LEU A 159 -20.42 2.86 -10.92
CA LEU A 159 -21.63 2.32 -11.53
C LEU A 159 -21.53 0.80 -11.35
N ALA A 160 -22.42 0.23 -10.57
CA ALA A 160 -22.54 -1.21 -10.37
C ALA A 160 -23.92 -1.70 -10.81
N GLU A 161 -24.04 -2.98 -11.14
CA GLU A 161 -25.32 -3.61 -11.39
C GLU A 161 -25.74 -4.34 -10.12
N GLU A 162 -26.84 -3.91 -9.51
CA GLU A 162 -27.47 -4.52 -8.36
C GLU A 162 -28.89 -4.95 -8.73
N ASP A 163 -29.22 -6.22 -8.56
CA ASP A 163 -30.55 -6.81 -8.84
C ASP A 163 -31.11 -6.51 -10.25
N GLY A 164 -30.21 -6.32 -11.24
CA GLY A 164 -30.58 -6.01 -12.62
C GLY A 164 -30.86 -4.52 -12.88
N GLU A 165 -30.62 -3.66 -11.90
CA GLU A 165 -30.66 -2.20 -12.03
C GLU A 165 -29.25 -1.60 -11.91
N VAL A 166 -29.01 -0.47 -12.56
CA VAL A 166 -27.74 0.25 -12.44
C VAL A 166 -27.81 1.17 -11.23
N ALA A 167 -27.02 0.88 -10.21
CA ALA A 167 -26.81 1.74 -9.06
C ALA A 167 -25.65 2.70 -9.32
N VAL A 168 -25.73 3.91 -8.76
CA VAL A 168 -24.66 4.91 -8.76
C VAL A 168 -24.26 5.17 -7.33
N GLU A 169 -23.02 4.86 -6.99
CA GLU A 169 -22.47 5.10 -5.68
C GLU A 169 -21.41 6.20 -5.71
N PHE A 170 -21.44 7.13 -4.74
CA PHE A 170 -20.38 8.09 -4.53
C PHE A 170 -19.34 7.49 -3.59
N GLU A 171 -18.20 7.08 -4.14
CA GLU A 171 -17.10 6.56 -3.35
C GLU A 171 -16.32 7.67 -2.66
N GLU A 172 -15.99 8.74 -3.41
CA GLU A 172 -15.28 9.91 -2.91
C GLU A 172 -15.83 11.20 -3.49
N ALA A 173 -15.97 12.22 -2.66
CA ALA A 173 -16.32 13.58 -3.06
C ALA A 173 -15.71 14.55 -2.04
N TRP A 174 -14.46 15.00 -2.29
CA TRP A 174 -13.73 15.80 -1.33
C TRP A 174 -12.93 16.93 -1.96
N PHE A 175 -12.57 17.90 -1.13
CA PHE A 175 -11.57 18.91 -1.44
C PHE A 175 -10.45 18.89 -0.40
N GLN A 176 -9.23 19.25 -0.82
CA GLN A 176 -8.06 19.31 0.03
C GLN A 176 -7.35 20.67 -0.13
N THR A 177 -6.85 21.22 0.97
CA THR A 177 -5.99 22.39 0.97
C THR A 177 -4.60 22.05 0.43
N THR A 178 -4.05 22.88 -0.47
CA THR A 178 -2.74 22.65 -1.09
C THR A 178 -1.67 23.66 -0.66
N ALA A 179 -2.06 24.73 0.04
CA ALA A 179 -1.19 25.87 0.33
C ALA A 179 -1.07 26.20 1.83
N LEU A 180 -1.39 25.25 2.71
CA LEU A 180 -1.17 25.46 4.14
C LEU A 180 0.32 25.37 4.49
N PRO A 181 0.82 26.22 5.41
CA PRO A 181 2.22 26.20 5.79
C PRO A 181 2.58 24.97 6.63
N LEU A 182 3.89 24.72 6.78
CA LEU A 182 4.47 23.75 7.71
C LEU A 182 4.09 22.28 7.45
N GLY A 183 3.70 21.91 6.23
CA GLY A 183 3.33 20.54 5.89
C GLY A 183 1.93 20.13 6.36
N LEU A 184 1.08 21.11 6.69
CA LEU A 184 -0.31 20.87 7.06
C LEU A 184 -1.19 20.75 5.80
N SER A 185 -2.15 19.83 5.84
CA SER A 185 -3.27 19.75 4.90
C SER A 185 -4.57 19.43 5.62
N VAL A 186 -5.67 19.94 5.07
CA VAL A 186 -7.02 19.64 5.54
C VAL A 186 -7.83 19.15 4.35
N THR A 187 -8.50 18.03 4.52
CA THR A 187 -9.44 17.44 3.56
C THR A 187 -10.83 17.51 4.14
N GLY A 188 -11.83 17.83 3.33
CA GLY A 188 -13.24 17.85 3.75
C GLY A 188 -14.13 17.23 2.68
N GLY A 189 -15.13 16.45 3.10
CA GLY A 189 -16.06 15.73 2.24
C GLY A 189 -16.06 14.24 2.52
N ARG A 190 -16.39 13.42 1.50
CA ARG A 190 -16.30 11.96 1.57
C ARG A 190 -14.94 11.51 1.03
N PHE A 191 -14.16 10.82 1.85
CA PHE A 191 -12.83 10.31 1.51
C PHE A 191 -12.56 8.99 2.24
N PHE A 192 -11.63 8.18 1.72
CA PHE A 192 -11.22 6.95 2.40
C PHE A 192 -10.37 7.27 3.62
N SER A 193 -10.74 6.67 4.77
CA SER A 193 -9.99 6.82 6.02
C SER A 193 -8.54 6.38 5.85
N ALA A 194 -7.63 7.03 6.57
CA ALA A 194 -6.22 6.64 6.65
C ALA A 194 -5.97 5.41 7.53
N THR A 195 -7.02 4.71 7.96
CA THR A 195 -6.98 3.47 8.75
C THR A 195 -6.45 2.32 7.91
N GLY A 196 -5.29 1.77 8.30
CA GLY A 196 -4.59 0.74 7.53
C GLY A 196 -3.97 1.26 6.24
N TYR A 197 -3.31 0.37 5.51
CA TYR A 197 -2.64 0.69 4.25
C TYR A 197 -3.56 0.55 3.05
N LEU A 198 -4.28 -0.59 2.90
CA LEU A 198 -5.12 -0.84 1.73
C LEU A 198 -6.35 0.05 1.66
N ASN A 199 -6.81 0.61 2.79
CA ASN A 199 -8.02 1.43 2.80
C ASN A 199 -7.93 2.69 1.92
N SER A 200 -6.71 3.17 1.66
CA SER A 200 -6.46 4.33 0.80
C SER A 200 -6.51 4.03 -0.71
N PHE A 201 -6.79 2.79 -1.10
CA PHE A 201 -6.82 2.36 -2.50
C PHE A 201 -8.22 1.95 -2.92
N HIS A 202 -8.55 2.19 -4.20
CA HIS A 202 -9.74 1.64 -4.83
C HIS A 202 -9.55 0.14 -5.13
N PHE A 203 -10.64 -0.62 -5.18
CA PHE A 203 -10.59 -2.08 -5.34
C PHE A 203 -9.84 -2.53 -6.61
N HIS A 204 -9.98 -1.80 -7.70
CA HIS A 204 -9.28 -2.11 -8.96
C HIS A 204 -7.74 -1.97 -8.85
N ALA A 205 -7.25 -1.22 -7.87
CA ALA A 205 -5.82 -1.05 -7.59
C ALA A 205 -5.24 -2.16 -6.71
N ASP A 206 -6.07 -2.96 -6.08
CA ASP A 206 -5.62 -4.06 -5.22
C ASP A 206 -4.86 -5.13 -6.01
N ASP A 207 -3.97 -5.86 -5.31
CA ASP A 207 -3.18 -6.93 -5.93
C ASP A 207 -3.95 -8.23 -6.10
N PHE A 208 -5.05 -8.42 -5.37
CA PHE A 208 -5.93 -9.58 -5.43
C PHE A 208 -7.33 -9.16 -5.85
N VAL A 209 -8.15 -10.10 -6.30
CA VAL A 209 -9.52 -9.81 -6.77
C VAL A 209 -10.41 -9.30 -5.64
N ASP A 210 -10.14 -9.76 -4.43
CA ASP A 210 -10.93 -9.51 -3.23
C ASP A 210 -10.08 -8.89 -2.12
N ARG A 211 -10.70 -8.13 -1.23
CA ARG A 211 -10.08 -7.61 -0.03
C ARG A 211 -9.73 -8.72 0.97
N PRO A 212 -8.64 -8.57 1.76
CA PRO A 212 -8.32 -9.48 2.85
C PRO A 212 -9.47 -9.59 3.87
N LEU A 213 -9.63 -10.77 4.49
CA LEU A 213 -10.67 -11.00 5.50
C LEU A 213 -10.72 -9.93 6.60
N PRO A 214 -9.59 -9.42 7.15
CA PRO A 214 -9.65 -8.36 8.13
C PRO A 214 -10.30 -7.07 7.61
N TYR A 215 -10.10 -6.73 6.35
CA TYR A 215 -10.79 -5.57 5.76
C TYR A 215 -12.29 -5.78 5.66
N GLN A 216 -12.73 -6.98 5.29
CA GLN A 216 -14.14 -7.31 5.23
C GLN A 216 -14.77 -7.33 6.63
N ALA A 217 -14.09 -7.92 7.62
CA ALA A 217 -14.60 -8.07 8.98
C ALA A 217 -14.66 -6.75 9.77
N PHE A 218 -13.66 -5.87 9.60
CA PHE A 218 -13.49 -4.67 10.43
C PHE A 218 -13.85 -3.36 9.74
N LEU A 219 -13.81 -3.31 8.41
CA LEU A 219 -14.03 -2.09 7.64
C LEU A 219 -15.14 -2.22 6.58
N GLY A 220 -15.85 -3.37 6.53
CA GLY A 220 -16.88 -3.62 5.52
C GLY A 220 -16.32 -3.60 4.08
N GLY A 221 -15.07 -4.08 3.92
CA GLY A 221 -14.30 -3.96 2.68
C GLY A 221 -13.54 -2.65 2.58
N ARG A 222 -14.16 -1.51 2.91
CA ARG A 222 -13.55 -0.17 2.83
C ARG A 222 -14.26 0.83 3.75
N TYR A 223 -13.50 1.55 4.56
CA TYR A 223 -14.03 2.61 5.42
C TYR A 223 -13.90 3.97 4.75
N ALA A 224 -15.02 4.58 4.41
CA ALA A 224 -15.14 5.95 3.94
C ALA A 224 -15.65 6.87 5.05
N VAL A 225 -15.03 8.03 5.19
CA VAL A 225 -15.37 9.09 6.15
C VAL A 225 -16.17 10.16 5.44
N ASP A 226 -17.33 10.53 5.97
CA ASP A 226 -18.05 11.75 5.60
C ASP A 226 -17.71 12.85 6.62
N GLY A 227 -16.64 13.61 6.37
CA GLY A 227 -16.16 14.48 7.43
C GLY A 227 -14.95 15.33 7.07
N VAL A 228 -14.06 15.47 8.06
CA VAL A 228 -12.86 16.31 7.94
C VAL A 228 -11.65 15.54 8.43
N GLN A 229 -10.56 15.60 7.66
CA GLN A 229 -9.24 15.10 8.02
C GLN A 229 -8.27 16.27 8.12
N ALA A 230 -7.47 16.29 9.18
CA ALA A 230 -6.30 17.14 9.32
C ALA A 230 -5.05 16.28 9.33
N ARG A 231 -4.06 16.62 8.51
CA ARG A 231 -2.82 15.88 8.32
C ARG A 231 -1.61 16.81 8.42
N TRP A 232 -0.58 16.35 9.07
CA TRP A 232 0.71 17.02 9.17
C TRP A 232 1.85 16.09 8.75
N VAL A 233 2.67 16.57 7.82
CA VAL A 233 3.90 15.90 7.41
C VAL A 233 5.08 16.65 7.98
N ALA A 234 5.87 15.98 8.83
CA ALA A 234 7.02 16.57 9.48
C ALA A 234 8.17 16.82 8.49
N PRO A 235 8.93 17.92 8.61
CA PRO A 235 10.07 18.23 7.75
C PRO A 235 11.31 17.43 8.16
N THR A 236 11.24 16.11 8.08
CA THR A 236 12.29 15.16 8.48
C THR A 236 12.88 14.45 7.27
N SER A 237 14.03 13.75 7.44
CA SER A 237 14.68 13.00 6.38
C SER A 237 13.95 11.69 6.01
N ILE A 238 13.08 11.22 6.88
CA ILE A 238 12.14 10.12 6.64
C ILE A 238 10.72 10.67 6.66
N LEU A 239 9.78 9.99 6.04
CA LEU A 239 8.37 10.33 6.19
C LEU A 239 7.96 10.15 7.65
N VAL A 240 7.41 11.20 8.23
CA VAL A 240 6.68 11.18 9.50
C VAL A 240 5.39 11.95 9.25
N GLU A 241 4.28 11.24 9.23
CA GLU A 241 2.95 11.80 9.03
C GLU A 241 2.10 11.49 10.25
N VAL A 242 1.36 12.48 10.72
CA VAL A 242 0.37 12.35 11.81
C VAL A 242 -0.90 13.04 11.36
N GLY A 243 -2.04 12.43 11.64
CA GLY A 243 -3.32 13.04 11.31
C GLY A 243 -4.47 12.53 12.16
N THR A 244 -5.57 13.24 12.04
CA THR A 244 -6.83 12.89 12.70
C THR A 244 -7.99 13.09 11.74
N GLU A 245 -9.05 12.31 11.92
CA GLU A 245 -10.28 12.37 11.17
C GLU A 245 -11.46 12.51 12.13
N LEU A 246 -12.47 13.22 11.70
CA LEU A 246 -13.77 13.30 12.36
C LEU A 246 -14.82 12.90 11.33
N ASP A 247 -15.63 11.90 11.66
CA ASP A 247 -16.63 11.30 10.78
C ASP A 247 -18.04 11.58 11.30
N TRP A 248 -18.88 12.18 10.46
CA TRP A 248 -20.32 12.39 10.70
C TRP A 248 -21.17 11.42 9.87
N GLY A 249 -20.55 10.55 9.08
CA GLY A 249 -21.24 9.55 8.28
C GLY A 249 -21.93 8.49 9.12
N GLY A 250 -22.90 7.83 8.50
CA GLY A 250 -23.60 6.68 9.08
C GLY A 250 -23.06 5.34 8.56
N GLY A 251 -21.88 5.35 7.93
CA GLY A 251 -21.24 4.15 7.38
C GLY A 251 -20.51 3.31 8.43
N PHE A 252 -20.44 2.00 8.18
CA PHE A 252 -19.64 1.08 9.00
C PHE A 252 -18.16 1.53 9.09
N PRO A 253 -17.49 1.49 10.26
CA PRO A 253 -17.90 0.90 11.54
C PRO A 253 -18.78 1.80 12.42
N ALA A 254 -18.90 3.11 12.09
CA ALA A 254 -19.70 4.08 12.81
C ALA A 254 -21.07 4.23 12.14
N THR A 255 -22.12 3.89 12.85
CA THR A 255 -23.50 4.09 12.38
C THR A 255 -24.26 5.11 13.20
N ALA A 256 -23.57 5.82 14.11
CA ALA A 256 -24.17 6.88 14.89
C ALA A 256 -24.38 8.12 14.02
N ASN A 257 -25.49 8.20 13.34
CA ASN A 257 -25.93 9.41 12.65
C ASN A 257 -26.37 10.47 13.68
N ASN A 258 -25.39 11.11 14.33
CA ASN A 258 -25.63 12.24 15.20
C ASN A 258 -25.50 13.50 14.38
N GLU A 259 -26.59 14.19 14.10
CA GLU A 259 -26.64 15.42 13.29
C GLU A 259 -25.68 16.53 13.76
N THR A 260 -25.25 16.49 15.01
CA THR A 260 -24.48 17.57 15.64
C THR A 260 -23.07 17.20 16.12
N SER A 261 -22.76 15.92 16.30
CA SER A 261 -21.45 15.44 16.74
C SER A 261 -20.93 14.34 15.83
N PRO A 262 -19.59 14.19 15.66
CA PRO A 262 -19.03 13.06 14.94
C PRO A 262 -19.47 11.74 15.58
N GLY A 263 -19.79 10.75 14.76
CA GLY A 263 -20.06 9.37 15.18
C GLY A 263 -18.78 8.56 15.35
N ALA A 264 -17.68 9.00 14.72
CA ALA A 264 -16.37 8.41 14.92
C ALA A 264 -15.24 9.43 14.80
N TRP A 265 -14.10 9.07 15.36
CA TRP A 265 -12.84 9.78 15.13
C TRP A 265 -11.72 8.77 14.89
N THR A 266 -10.74 9.19 14.07
CA THR A 266 -9.54 8.42 13.78
C THR A 266 -8.31 9.21 14.17
N LEU A 267 -7.33 8.55 14.77
CA LEU A 267 -5.96 9.05 14.91
C LEU A 267 -5.04 8.12 14.15
N PHE A 268 -4.15 8.68 13.32
CA PHE A 268 -3.19 7.87 12.56
C PHE A 268 -1.81 8.49 12.52
N THR A 269 -0.81 7.63 12.36
CA THR A 269 0.57 8.03 12.10
C THR A 269 1.19 7.08 11.08
N LYS A 270 2.02 7.63 10.18
CA LYS A 270 2.76 6.86 9.18
C LYS A 270 4.22 7.26 9.20
N PHE A 271 5.07 6.26 9.13
CA PHE A 271 6.52 6.40 9.01
C PHE A 271 6.95 5.73 7.71
N GLY A 272 7.94 6.30 7.03
CA GLY A 272 8.43 5.67 5.80
C GLY A 272 9.77 6.22 5.38
N GLY A 273 10.45 5.48 4.53
CA GLY A 273 11.76 5.89 4.03
C GLY A 273 12.37 4.87 3.10
N ASP A 274 13.57 5.21 2.63
CA ASP A 274 14.35 4.37 1.73
C ASP A 274 15.56 3.78 2.45
N ILE A 275 15.96 2.57 2.04
CA ILE A 275 17.19 1.91 2.48
C ILE A 275 18.04 1.66 1.23
N GLY A 276 19.04 2.52 1.00
CA GLY A 276 19.79 2.55 -0.25
C GLY A 276 18.89 2.92 -1.43
N ASP A 277 19.31 2.50 -2.64
CA ASP A 277 18.63 2.86 -3.90
C ASP A 277 17.57 1.82 -4.33
N SER A 278 17.38 0.76 -3.56
CA SER A 278 16.59 -0.40 -4.01
C SER A 278 15.45 -0.79 -3.07
N HIS A 279 15.37 -0.21 -1.90
CA HIS A 279 14.36 -0.59 -0.91
C HIS A 279 13.62 0.61 -0.38
N SER A 280 12.31 0.48 -0.24
CA SER A 280 11.49 1.44 0.51
C SER A 280 10.61 0.69 1.52
N TRP A 281 10.23 1.37 2.59
CA TRP A 281 9.40 0.82 3.63
C TRP A 281 8.41 1.85 4.15
N GLN A 282 7.29 1.37 4.64
CA GLN A 282 6.28 2.14 5.36
C GLN A 282 5.79 1.34 6.57
N LEU A 283 5.55 2.04 7.66
CA LEU A 283 4.90 1.55 8.87
C LEU A 283 3.76 2.51 9.21
N GLY A 284 2.57 2.00 9.45
CA GLY A 284 1.41 2.78 9.89
C GLY A 284 0.83 2.24 11.19
N LEU A 285 0.27 3.12 11.98
CA LEU A 285 -0.54 2.82 13.17
C LEU A 285 -1.75 3.73 13.13
N SER A 286 -2.93 3.16 13.26
CA SER A 286 -4.19 3.90 13.34
C SER A 286 -5.09 3.36 14.43
N HIS A 287 -5.91 4.25 14.99
CA HIS A 287 -6.93 3.94 15.97
C HIS A 287 -8.21 4.67 15.60
N VAL A 288 -9.30 3.93 15.51
CA VAL A 288 -10.66 4.43 15.25
C VAL A 288 -11.49 4.17 16.50
N SER A 289 -12.17 5.18 16.99
CA SER A 289 -13.19 5.03 18.03
C SER A 289 -14.54 5.47 17.46
N ALA A 290 -15.51 4.60 17.51
CA ALA A 290 -16.80 4.78 16.87
C ALA A 290 -17.95 4.44 17.82
N ASP A 291 -18.98 5.31 17.82
CA ASP A 291 -20.27 5.07 18.46
C ASP A 291 -21.18 4.33 17.47
N ALA A 292 -21.57 3.10 17.77
CA ALA A 292 -22.56 2.39 16.99
C ALA A 292 -23.95 2.58 17.57
N LYS A 293 -24.92 2.90 16.73
CA LYS A 293 -26.35 2.98 17.10
C LYS A 293 -27.15 2.14 16.12
N GLU A 294 -27.72 1.06 16.62
CA GLU A 294 -28.52 0.13 15.84
C GLU A 294 -27.74 -0.30 14.56
N ARG A 295 -26.44 -0.58 14.70
CA ARG A 295 -25.60 -1.03 13.60
C ARG A 295 -26.07 -2.41 13.16
N ALA A 296 -26.72 -2.48 12.01
CA ALA A 296 -27.10 -3.74 11.40
C ALA A 296 -25.89 -4.41 10.73
N GLY A 297 -25.86 -5.73 10.72
CA GLY A 297 -24.91 -6.52 9.94
C GLY A 297 -25.32 -6.60 8.47
N SER A 298 -25.64 -7.81 8.03
CA SER A 298 -26.13 -8.05 6.68
C SER A 298 -27.66 -7.86 6.60
N GLU A 299 -28.20 -7.75 5.37
CA GLU A 299 -29.65 -7.73 5.13
C GLU A 299 -30.37 -9.00 5.61
N THR A 300 -29.63 -10.08 5.84
CA THR A 300 -30.16 -11.37 6.27
C THR A 300 -30.31 -11.50 7.78
N ASP A 301 -29.57 -10.69 8.56
CA ASP A 301 -29.70 -10.65 10.02
C ASP A 301 -30.15 -9.26 10.49
N PRO A 302 -31.39 -9.11 10.97
CA PRO A 302 -31.90 -7.83 11.46
C PRO A 302 -31.36 -7.44 12.84
N ALA A 303 -30.55 -8.29 13.49
CA ALA A 303 -29.98 -7.99 14.78
C ALA A 303 -29.04 -6.77 14.72
N THR A 304 -29.10 -5.93 15.75
CA THR A 304 -28.37 -4.67 15.78
C THR A 304 -27.43 -4.56 16.97
N PHE A 305 -26.27 -3.96 16.76
CA PHE A 305 -25.35 -3.59 17.81
C PHE A 305 -25.47 -2.10 18.16
N THR A 306 -25.50 -1.80 19.44
CA THR A 306 -25.43 -0.43 19.96
C THR A 306 -24.41 -0.37 21.09
N GLY A 307 -23.40 0.47 20.94
CA GLY A 307 -22.32 0.60 21.90
C GLY A 307 -21.05 1.22 21.31
N ASP A 308 -19.97 1.13 22.05
CA ASP A 308 -18.67 1.63 21.66
C ASP A 308 -17.90 0.56 20.86
N SER A 309 -17.20 0.98 19.81
CA SER A 309 -16.37 0.12 18.95
C SER A 309 -15.01 0.79 18.73
N ASP A 310 -13.97 0.21 19.30
CA ASP A 310 -12.59 0.68 19.21
C ASP A 310 -11.75 -0.25 18.33
N LEU A 311 -11.24 0.26 17.20
CA LEU A 311 -10.45 -0.49 16.26
C LEU A 311 -9.01 0.07 16.19
N THR A 312 -8.03 -0.78 16.43
CA THR A 312 -6.61 -0.46 16.23
C THR A 312 -6.05 -1.27 15.07
N ALA A 313 -5.36 -0.60 14.16
CA ALA A 313 -4.69 -1.25 13.02
C ALA A 313 -3.21 -0.87 12.96
N LEU A 314 -2.38 -1.88 12.66
CA LEU A 314 -0.95 -1.76 12.40
C LEU A 314 -0.67 -2.25 10.98
N ASP A 315 -0.01 -1.46 10.15
CA ASP A 315 0.37 -1.82 8.79
C ASP A 315 1.87 -1.73 8.54
N VAL A 316 2.39 -2.63 7.72
CA VAL A 316 3.78 -2.66 7.26
C VAL A 316 3.83 -2.97 5.79
N VAL A 317 4.55 -2.15 5.04
CA VAL A 317 4.84 -2.39 3.63
C VAL A 317 6.34 -2.26 3.38
N TRP A 318 6.90 -3.23 2.71
CA TRP A 318 8.27 -3.18 2.23
C TRP A 318 8.30 -3.48 0.73
N ARG A 319 9.08 -2.68 -0.01
CA ARG A 319 9.25 -2.81 -1.45
C ARG A 319 10.71 -2.91 -1.81
N TRP A 320 10.99 -3.75 -2.76
CA TRP A 320 12.29 -3.86 -3.38
C TRP A 320 12.18 -3.71 -4.89
N ALA A 321 13.06 -2.86 -5.46
CA ALA A 321 13.20 -2.71 -6.89
C ALA A 321 14.68 -2.51 -7.21
N PRO A 322 15.29 -3.26 -8.15
CA PRO A 322 16.70 -3.13 -8.47
C PRO A 322 17.04 -1.70 -8.90
N GLN A 323 17.97 -1.06 -8.19
CA GLN A 323 18.41 0.32 -8.48
C GLN A 323 17.26 1.35 -8.51
N GLY A 324 16.19 1.11 -7.71
CA GLY A 324 15.00 1.95 -7.68
C GLY A 324 14.10 1.84 -8.91
N ASN A 325 14.33 0.89 -9.81
CA ASN A 325 13.53 0.72 -11.02
C ASN A 325 12.57 -0.48 -10.90
N PRO A 326 11.27 -0.27 -10.66
CA PRO A 326 10.29 -1.34 -10.50
C PRO A 326 9.77 -1.92 -11.82
N THR A 327 10.12 -1.37 -12.99
CA THR A 327 9.48 -1.69 -14.29
C THR A 327 9.67 -3.13 -14.73
N VAL A 328 10.81 -3.76 -14.43
CA VAL A 328 11.12 -5.13 -14.91
C VAL A 328 10.94 -6.15 -13.81
N ARG A 329 11.45 -5.83 -12.61
CA ARG A 329 11.39 -6.71 -11.45
C ARG A 329 11.18 -5.89 -10.20
N ASN A 330 10.27 -6.33 -9.37
CA ASN A 330 10.07 -5.77 -8.04
C ASN A 330 9.43 -6.82 -7.12
N LEU A 331 9.55 -6.59 -5.83
CA LEU A 331 8.89 -7.37 -4.79
C LEU A 331 8.24 -6.42 -3.81
N LYS A 332 6.97 -6.64 -3.52
CA LYS A 332 6.23 -5.99 -2.44
C LYS A 332 5.86 -7.03 -1.39
N LEU A 333 6.22 -6.79 -0.14
CA LEU A 333 5.71 -7.50 1.02
C LEU A 333 4.85 -6.54 1.82
N GLN A 334 3.68 -6.99 2.23
CA GLN A 334 2.69 -6.18 2.93
C GLN A 334 1.96 -7.04 3.95
N GLY A 335 1.73 -6.50 5.13
CA GLY A 335 0.93 -7.14 6.15
C GLY A 335 0.26 -6.11 7.04
N GLU A 336 -0.91 -6.45 7.55
CA GLU A 336 -1.66 -5.63 8.48
C GLU A 336 -2.25 -6.50 9.58
N PHE A 337 -2.34 -5.93 10.76
CA PHE A 337 -2.96 -6.52 11.94
C PHE A 337 -4.04 -5.57 12.47
N PHE A 338 -5.21 -6.13 12.79
CA PHE A 338 -6.37 -5.41 13.33
C PHE A 338 -6.77 -6.02 14.66
N ARG A 339 -7.18 -5.17 15.60
CA ARG A 339 -7.84 -5.55 16.85
C ARG A 339 -9.00 -4.61 17.08
N ARG A 340 -10.18 -5.19 17.31
CA ARG A 340 -11.40 -4.48 17.67
C ARG A 340 -11.86 -4.93 19.06
N ASP A 341 -12.16 -3.96 19.91
CA ASP A 341 -12.80 -4.15 21.21
C ASP A 341 -14.18 -3.48 21.12
N GLU A 342 -15.24 -4.18 21.48
CA GLU A 342 -16.63 -3.68 21.46
C GLU A 342 -17.31 -3.92 22.79
N ASP A 343 -18.01 -2.91 23.33
CA ASP A 343 -18.80 -2.97 24.55
C ASP A 343 -20.17 -2.32 24.32
N GLY A 344 -21.25 -3.04 24.66
CA GLY A 344 -22.59 -2.52 24.45
C GLY A 344 -23.67 -3.58 24.51
N THR A 345 -24.63 -3.49 23.61
CA THR A 345 -25.74 -4.43 23.47
C THR A 345 -25.89 -4.91 22.04
N PHE A 346 -26.10 -6.20 21.89
CA PHE A 346 -26.47 -6.83 20.62
C PHE A 346 -27.92 -7.26 20.74
N ASP A 347 -28.83 -6.55 20.09
CA ASP A 347 -30.27 -6.50 20.42
C ASP A 347 -30.49 -6.24 21.90
N ASP A 348 -31.08 -7.20 22.64
CA ASP A 348 -31.32 -7.13 24.07
C ASP A 348 -30.22 -7.81 24.92
N LEU A 349 -29.17 -8.35 24.30
CA LEU A 349 -28.07 -9.08 24.95
C LEU A 349 -26.91 -8.13 25.30
N THR A 350 -26.38 -8.24 26.51
CA THR A 350 -25.12 -7.53 26.83
C THR A 350 -23.98 -8.16 26.03
N TYR A 351 -23.22 -7.34 25.36
CA TYR A 351 -22.12 -7.76 24.51
C TYR A 351 -20.82 -7.05 24.92
N ASP A 352 -19.78 -7.82 25.09
CA ASP A 352 -18.40 -7.43 25.32
C ASP A 352 -17.54 -8.42 24.52
N GLY A 353 -16.89 -7.96 23.49
CA GLY A 353 -16.16 -8.80 22.55
C GLY A 353 -14.82 -8.25 22.13
N GLU A 354 -13.84 -9.14 21.98
CA GLU A 354 -12.54 -8.87 21.39
C GLU A 354 -12.42 -9.64 20.09
N GLN A 355 -12.04 -8.94 19.03
CA GLN A 355 -11.87 -9.53 17.71
C GLN A 355 -10.51 -9.13 17.14
N THR A 356 -9.82 -10.08 16.52
CA THR A 356 -8.52 -9.87 15.90
C THR A 356 -8.50 -10.37 14.47
N GLY A 357 -7.63 -9.78 13.67
CA GLY A 357 -7.42 -10.23 12.30
C GLY A 357 -6.09 -9.78 11.74
N TRP A 358 -5.55 -10.54 10.83
CA TRP A 358 -4.33 -10.15 10.14
C TRP A 358 -4.27 -10.78 8.75
N TYR A 359 -3.51 -10.15 7.90
CA TYR A 359 -3.10 -10.76 6.65
C TYR A 359 -1.64 -10.48 6.34
N LEU A 360 -1.08 -11.35 5.53
CA LEU A 360 0.25 -11.17 4.94
C LEU A 360 0.18 -11.50 3.46
N GLN A 361 0.70 -10.60 2.62
CA GLN A 361 0.82 -10.82 1.19
C GLN A 361 2.21 -10.50 0.66
N GLY A 362 2.61 -11.22 -0.38
CA GLY A 362 3.81 -10.96 -1.14
C GLY A 362 3.48 -10.99 -2.64
N VAL A 363 3.89 -9.95 -3.36
CA VAL A 363 3.70 -9.83 -4.81
C VAL A 363 5.04 -9.62 -5.48
N TRP A 364 5.40 -10.53 -6.36
CA TRP A 364 6.65 -10.50 -7.09
C TRP A 364 6.43 -10.31 -8.58
N GLN A 365 6.90 -9.19 -9.11
CA GLN A 365 7.03 -8.99 -10.54
C GLN A 365 8.32 -9.66 -11.01
N PHE A 366 8.18 -10.84 -11.62
CA PHE A 366 9.33 -11.64 -12.08
C PHE A 366 9.76 -11.30 -13.51
N ALA A 367 8.87 -10.66 -14.28
CA ALA A 367 9.10 -10.17 -15.62
C ALA A 367 8.27 -8.91 -15.87
N GLN A 368 8.64 -8.10 -16.85
CA GLN A 368 8.09 -6.77 -17.12
C GLN A 368 6.53 -6.71 -17.15
N LEU A 369 5.86 -7.76 -17.60
CA LEU A 369 4.40 -7.78 -17.75
C LEU A 369 3.72 -8.79 -16.81
N TRP A 370 4.48 -9.49 -15.95
CA TRP A 370 4.00 -10.61 -15.20
C TRP A 370 4.29 -10.48 -13.71
N ARG A 371 3.26 -10.66 -12.90
CA ARG A 371 3.36 -10.72 -11.44
C ARG A 371 2.74 -12.01 -10.92
N VAL A 372 3.27 -12.50 -9.82
CA VAL A 372 2.70 -13.59 -9.03
C VAL A 372 2.57 -13.12 -7.59
N GLY A 373 1.50 -13.47 -6.94
CA GLY A 373 1.24 -13.09 -5.55
C GLY A 373 0.70 -14.24 -4.71
N LEU A 374 1.06 -14.20 -3.43
CA LEU A 374 0.52 -15.07 -2.40
C LEU A 374 -0.04 -14.20 -1.28
N ARG A 375 -1.21 -14.58 -0.74
CA ARG A 375 -1.83 -13.95 0.43
C ARG A 375 -2.38 -15.01 1.37
N HIS A 376 -2.27 -14.73 2.66
CA HIS A 376 -2.91 -15.52 3.71
C HIS A 376 -3.57 -14.58 4.71
N ASP A 377 -4.85 -14.83 4.99
CA ASP A 377 -5.74 -14.01 5.82
C ASP A 377 -6.24 -14.87 7.00
N VAL A 378 -6.36 -14.25 8.16
CA VAL A 378 -6.94 -14.87 9.37
C VAL A 378 -7.75 -13.83 10.11
N VAL A 379 -8.95 -14.23 10.57
CA VAL A 379 -9.72 -13.48 11.57
C VAL A 379 -10.19 -14.42 12.67
N ASP A 380 -10.28 -13.91 13.89
CA ASP A 380 -10.61 -14.64 15.09
C ASP A 380 -11.45 -13.78 16.04
N SER A 381 -12.42 -14.37 16.73
CA SER A 381 -13.31 -13.68 17.67
C SER A 381 -13.26 -14.33 19.04
N ASP A 382 -13.39 -13.51 20.10
CA ASP A 382 -13.62 -13.91 21.48
C ASP A 382 -14.75 -13.02 22.04
N ASN A 383 -15.98 -13.38 21.74
CA ASN A 383 -17.16 -12.53 21.98
C ASN A 383 -17.93 -12.90 23.27
N GLY A 384 -17.40 -13.83 24.06
CA GLY A 384 -18.10 -14.30 25.26
C GLY A 384 -19.39 -15.06 24.97
N SER A 385 -19.91 -15.75 25.97
CA SER A 385 -21.08 -16.63 25.81
C SER A 385 -22.43 -15.92 25.89
N SER A 386 -22.45 -14.61 26.11
CA SER A 386 -23.71 -13.83 26.18
C SER A 386 -24.41 -13.73 24.84
N VAL A 387 -23.70 -13.88 23.75
CA VAL A 387 -24.19 -13.81 22.36
C VAL A 387 -24.21 -15.18 21.66
N ASP A 388 -24.14 -16.29 22.43
CA ASP A 388 -24.28 -17.64 21.87
C ASP A 388 -25.63 -17.79 21.15
N GLY A 389 -25.63 -18.43 20.00
CA GLY A 389 -26.81 -18.62 19.14
C GLY A 389 -27.13 -17.42 18.23
N THR A 390 -26.29 -16.39 18.20
CA THR A 390 -26.39 -15.24 17.31
C THR A 390 -25.28 -15.26 16.26
N GLN A 391 -25.25 -14.29 15.35
CA GLN A 391 -24.18 -14.09 14.38
C GLN A 391 -22.82 -13.84 15.06
N LEU A 392 -22.82 -13.26 16.26
CA LEU A 392 -21.62 -12.97 17.05
C LEU A 392 -21.13 -14.16 17.89
N GLU A 393 -21.80 -15.33 17.82
CA GLU A 393 -21.31 -16.53 18.51
C GLU A 393 -19.87 -16.85 18.09
N ASP A 394 -19.00 -17.04 19.07
CA ASP A 394 -17.64 -17.49 18.82
C ASP A 394 -17.67 -18.89 18.18
N PRO A 395 -17.19 -19.06 16.96
CA PRO A 395 -17.21 -20.36 16.28
C PRO A 395 -16.21 -21.37 16.85
N GLY A 396 -15.40 -20.99 17.85
CA GLY A 396 -14.32 -21.81 18.45
C GLY A 396 -13.20 -22.13 17.47
N ARG A 397 -13.08 -21.39 16.39
CA ARG A 397 -12.06 -21.52 15.35
C ARG A 397 -11.85 -20.23 14.59
N SER A 398 -10.63 -19.98 14.13
CA SER A 398 -10.34 -18.85 13.24
C SER A 398 -10.89 -19.11 11.82
N SER A 399 -11.41 -18.08 11.19
CA SER A 399 -11.70 -18.05 9.74
C SER A 399 -10.43 -17.71 8.96
N ARG A 400 -10.16 -18.42 7.86
CA ARG A 400 -8.89 -18.32 7.13
C ARG A 400 -9.09 -18.36 5.62
N ARG A 401 -8.20 -17.68 4.90
CA ARG A 401 -8.12 -17.74 3.43
C ARG A 401 -6.68 -17.77 2.97
N SER A 402 -6.42 -18.48 1.88
CA SER A 402 -5.12 -18.49 1.23
C SER A 402 -5.31 -18.32 -0.26
N SER A 403 -4.70 -17.30 -0.84
CA SER A 403 -4.87 -16.95 -2.25
C SER A 403 -3.55 -16.97 -3.01
N LEU A 404 -3.59 -17.45 -4.24
CA LEU A 404 -2.52 -17.39 -5.22
C LEU A 404 -3.04 -16.63 -6.43
N MET A 405 -2.31 -15.61 -6.89
CA MET A 405 -2.68 -14.87 -8.10
C MET A 405 -1.55 -14.85 -9.13
N LEU A 406 -1.94 -14.75 -10.39
CA LEU A 406 -1.07 -14.48 -11.54
C LEU A 406 -1.66 -13.33 -12.34
N ASP A 407 -0.91 -12.24 -12.49
CA ASP A 407 -1.28 -11.09 -13.30
C ASP A 407 -0.48 -11.01 -14.58
N TRP A 408 -1.16 -10.66 -15.65
CA TRP A 408 -0.57 -10.22 -16.91
C TRP A 408 -1.08 -8.81 -17.27
N SER A 409 -0.13 -7.86 -17.38
CA SER A 409 -0.43 -6.46 -17.70
C SER A 409 0.24 -6.09 -19.03
N PRO A 410 -0.43 -6.31 -20.17
CA PRO A 410 0.14 -6.02 -21.50
C PRO A 410 0.40 -4.53 -21.73
N SER A 411 -0.26 -3.66 -20.97
CA SER A 411 -0.03 -2.21 -20.95
C SER A 411 -0.32 -1.65 -19.55
N GLU A 412 -0.01 -0.39 -19.32
CA GLU A 412 -0.37 0.34 -18.10
C GLU A 412 -1.89 0.54 -17.95
N PHE A 413 -2.67 0.36 -19.04
CA PHE A 413 -4.12 0.56 -19.07
C PHE A 413 -4.91 -0.75 -19.02
N SER A 414 -4.24 -1.90 -18.93
CA SER A 414 -4.95 -3.19 -18.99
C SER A 414 -4.25 -4.24 -18.16
N ARG A 415 -5.05 -5.03 -17.43
CA ARG A 415 -4.60 -6.15 -16.62
C ARG A 415 -5.57 -7.33 -16.76
N LEU A 416 -5.02 -8.51 -16.85
CA LEU A 416 -5.73 -9.78 -16.72
C LEU A 416 -5.18 -10.51 -15.51
N ARG A 417 -6.05 -10.95 -14.61
CA ARG A 417 -5.71 -11.63 -13.37
C ARG A 417 -6.40 -12.97 -13.29
N LEU A 418 -5.64 -14.00 -12.98
CA LEU A 418 -6.14 -15.30 -12.56
C LEU A 418 -5.83 -15.48 -11.08
N GLN A 419 -6.84 -15.80 -10.27
CA GLN A 419 -6.66 -16.06 -8.83
C GLN A 419 -7.31 -17.39 -8.47
N TYR A 420 -6.61 -18.15 -7.64
CA TYR A 420 -7.12 -19.29 -6.90
C TYR A 420 -7.13 -18.97 -5.41
N THR A 421 -8.22 -19.31 -4.73
CA THR A 421 -8.37 -19.12 -3.30
C THR A 421 -8.88 -20.40 -2.65
N ASN A 422 -8.20 -20.88 -1.61
CA ASN A 422 -8.72 -21.85 -0.67
C ASN A 422 -9.34 -21.10 0.51
N ASP A 423 -10.66 -21.19 0.61
CA ASP A 423 -11.49 -20.46 1.57
C ASP A 423 -11.95 -21.40 2.69
N GLN A 424 -11.72 -20.96 3.94
CA GLN A 424 -12.11 -21.65 5.16
C GLN A 424 -12.82 -20.69 6.14
N VAL A 425 -13.55 -19.71 5.61
CA VAL A 425 -14.40 -18.82 6.41
C VAL A 425 -15.49 -19.62 7.08
N LEU A 426 -16.21 -20.42 6.32
CA LEU A 426 -17.16 -21.39 6.84
C LEU A 426 -16.45 -22.68 7.31
N PRO A 427 -17.10 -23.55 8.11
CA PRO A 427 -16.52 -24.82 8.58
C PRO A 427 -16.03 -25.74 7.45
N ARG A 428 -16.57 -25.59 6.25
CA ARG A 428 -16.19 -26.33 5.05
C ARG A 428 -15.15 -25.55 4.26
N SER A 429 -14.07 -26.20 3.84
CA SER A 429 -13.11 -25.60 2.91
C SER A 429 -13.70 -25.59 1.49
N GLU A 430 -13.56 -24.45 0.81
CA GLU A 430 -14.02 -24.27 -0.56
C GLU A 430 -12.88 -23.75 -1.44
N ASP A 431 -12.80 -24.27 -2.66
CA ASP A 431 -11.85 -23.82 -3.66
C ASP A 431 -12.55 -22.86 -4.62
N GLN A 432 -11.99 -21.68 -4.79
CA GLN A 432 -12.57 -20.60 -5.58
C GLN A 432 -11.61 -20.20 -6.70
N TRP A 433 -12.15 -19.86 -7.86
CA TRP A 433 -11.40 -19.40 -9.02
C TRP A 433 -11.97 -18.09 -9.55
N TYR A 434 -11.07 -17.18 -9.89
CA TYR A 434 -11.42 -15.88 -10.44
C TYR A 434 -10.57 -15.60 -11.67
N LEU A 435 -11.22 -15.12 -12.74
CA LEU A 435 -10.58 -14.53 -13.90
C LEU A 435 -11.10 -13.10 -14.03
N GLN A 436 -10.26 -12.11 -13.71
CA GLN A 436 -10.63 -10.70 -13.71
C GLN A 436 -9.91 -9.97 -14.84
N TYR A 437 -10.60 -9.04 -15.50
CA TYR A 437 -9.99 -8.03 -16.33
C TYR A 437 -10.19 -6.64 -15.71
N ILE A 438 -9.21 -5.75 -15.92
CA ILE A 438 -9.24 -4.34 -15.52
C ILE A 438 -8.76 -3.54 -16.71
N MET A 439 -9.53 -2.51 -17.10
CA MET A 439 -9.20 -1.61 -18.20
C MET A 439 -9.42 -0.16 -17.78
N SER A 440 -8.43 0.70 -18.07
CA SER A 440 -8.48 2.14 -17.78
C SER A 440 -8.63 2.94 -19.05
N ILE A 441 -9.46 3.99 -19.01
CA ILE A 441 -9.75 4.90 -20.12
C ILE A 441 -9.53 6.34 -19.65
N GLY A 442 -8.89 7.16 -20.46
CA GLY A 442 -8.69 8.58 -20.18
C GLY A 442 -7.48 8.88 -19.32
N ALA A 443 -7.52 10.01 -18.61
CA ALA A 443 -6.45 10.44 -17.72
C ALA A 443 -6.51 9.67 -16.40
N HIS A 444 -6.20 8.40 -16.46
CA HIS A 444 -6.07 7.57 -15.28
C HIS A 444 -4.84 8.05 -14.50
N GLY A 445 -5.03 8.42 -13.23
CA GLY A 445 -3.90 8.73 -12.36
C GLY A 445 -2.99 7.51 -12.31
N ALA A 446 -1.70 7.71 -12.60
CA ALA A 446 -0.72 6.62 -12.47
C ALA A 446 -0.92 5.96 -11.11
N HIS A 447 -1.19 4.65 -11.10
CA HIS A 447 -1.19 3.90 -9.85
C HIS A 447 0.15 4.16 -9.17
N GLN A 448 0.13 4.61 -7.93
CA GLN A 448 1.35 4.67 -7.13
C GLN A 448 1.78 3.22 -6.89
N PHE A 449 2.68 2.76 -7.74
CA PHE A 449 3.33 1.46 -7.60
C PHE A 449 4.32 1.49 -6.45
#